data_25f4839c3d65e76fcf7be8991783dc39
#
_entry.id   25f4839c3d65e76fcf7be8991783dc39
#
_cell.length_a   1.000
_cell.length_b   1.000
_cell.length_c   1.000
_cell.angle_alpha   90.00
_cell.angle_beta   90.00
_cell.angle_gamma   90.00
#
_symmetry.space_group_name_H-M   'P 1'
#
loop_
_entity.id
_entity.type
_entity.pdbx_description
1 polymer ?
#
loop_
_entity_poly.entity_id
_entity_poly.type
_entity_poly.pdbx_seq_one_letter_code
_entity_poly.pdbx_strand_id
1 'polypeptide(L)'
;MKDVREILKKRPLLFDGGMGTYYKAKPGRECEQANLLEPDGILAVHRAYLEAGADAIKTNTFGLPRMAAAQNPMWEAMADEGWKLAKQAAAKTSAAESTDPTSDADGVVKMYTEFGAA
;
A
#
# COMPACT_ATOMS: atom_id res chain seq x y z
N MET A 1 -13.59 10.38 6.94
CA MET A 1 -12.43 10.29 6.04
C MET A 1 -11.80 11.66 5.89
N LYS A 2 -10.48 11.72 6.07
CA LYS A 2 -9.77 12.98 5.92
C LYS A 2 -9.61 13.32 4.44
N ASP A 3 -10.02 14.51 4.06
CA ASP A 3 -9.87 14.97 2.69
C ASP A 3 -8.41 15.35 2.44
N VAL A 4 -7.79 14.73 1.43
CA VAL A 4 -6.41 15.00 1.06
C VAL A 4 -6.19 16.48 0.77
N ARG A 5 -7.17 17.15 0.19
CA ARG A 5 -7.08 18.58 -0.10
C ARG A 5 -6.94 19.40 1.17
N GLU A 6 -7.56 18.98 2.27
CA GLU A 6 -7.40 19.66 3.56
C GLU A 6 -5.99 19.51 4.10
N ILE A 7 -5.39 18.35 3.95
CA ILE A 7 -4.00 18.11 4.35
C ILE A 7 -3.07 19.01 3.53
N LEU A 8 -3.27 19.06 2.21
CA LEU A 8 -2.42 19.81 1.29
C LEU A 8 -2.46 21.32 1.54
N LYS A 9 -3.53 21.85 2.14
CA LYS A 9 -3.60 23.25 2.54
C LYS A 9 -2.62 23.59 3.66
N LYS A 10 -2.24 22.60 4.46
CA LYS A 10 -1.41 22.80 5.66
C LYS A 10 0.04 22.41 5.42
N ARG A 11 0.28 21.40 4.59
CA ARG A 11 1.62 20.85 4.35
C ARG A 11 1.62 19.96 3.12
N PRO A 12 2.80 19.67 2.55
CA PRO A 12 2.91 18.67 1.50
C PRO A 12 2.50 17.29 1.99
N LEU A 13 1.93 16.48 1.11
CA LEU A 13 1.60 15.09 1.40
C LEU A 13 2.85 14.24 1.19
N LEU A 14 3.26 13.52 2.23
CA LEU A 14 4.43 12.66 2.17
C LEU A 14 4.02 11.23 1.83
N PHE A 15 4.45 10.74 0.67
CA PHE A 15 4.25 9.36 0.29
C PHE A 15 5.37 8.47 0.83
N ASP A 16 5.12 7.17 0.84
CA ASP A 16 6.13 6.17 1.14
C ASP A 16 7.18 6.09 0.03
N GLY A 17 8.28 5.40 0.31
CA GLY A 17 9.33 5.12 -0.67
C GLY A 17 9.07 3.82 -1.42
N GLY A 18 10.12 3.32 -2.09
CA GLY A 18 10.01 2.12 -2.90
C GLY A 18 9.76 0.87 -2.07
N MET A 19 8.91 0.00 -2.59
CA MET A 19 8.69 -1.32 -2.01
C MET A 19 9.82 -2.28 -2.40
N GLY A 20 10.18 -2.31 -3.68
CA GLY A 20 11.17 -3.26 -4.19
C GLY A 20 12.57 -3.07 -3.65
N THR A 21 12.94 -1.83 -3.31
CA THR A 21 14.26 -1.54 -2.73
C THR A 21 14.31 -1.81 -1.24
N TYR A 22 13.20 -1.69 -0.55
CA TYR A 22 13.14 -1.95 0.89
C TYR A 22 12.93 -3.44 1.17
N TYR A 23 11.91 -4.03 0.53
CA TYR A 23 11.66 -5.46 0.61
C TYR A 23 12.39 -6.14 -0.54
N LYS A 24 13.44 -6.87 -0.23
CA LYS A 24 14.21 -7.55 -1.26
C LYS A 24 13.59 -8.91 -1.53
N ALA A 25 12.89 -9.02 -2.66
CA ALA A 25 12.30 -10.27 -3.07
C ALA A 25 13.39 -11.34 -3.27
N LYS A 26 13.03 -12.59 -2.97
CA LYS A 26 13.94 -13.72 -3.20
C LYS A 26 14.23 -13.86 -4.69
N PRO A 27 15.41 -14.39 -5.07
CA PRO A 27 15.76 -14.58 -6.48
C PRO A 27 14.68 -15.35 -7.23
N GLY A 28 14.35 -14.88 -8.42
CA GLY A 28 13.34 -15.49 -9.28
C GLY A 28 11.90 -15.13 -8.92
N ARG A 29 11.68 -14.27 -7.91
CA ARG A 29 10.34 -13.83 -7.52
C ARG A 29 10.15 -12.34 -7.80
N GLU A 30 8.94 -11.99 -8.20
CA GLU A 30 8.52 -10.59 -8.28
C GLU A 30 8.09 -10.12 -6.88
N CYS A 31 8.25 -8.83 -6.62
CA CYS A 31 7.88 -8.26 -5.33
C CYS A 31 6.40 -8.46 -5.00
N GLU A 32 5.53 -8.38 -6.00
CA GLU A 32 4.09 -8.54 -5.85
C GLU A 32 3.68 -9.94 -5.43
N GLN A 33 4.49 -10.95 -5.77
CA GLN A 33 4.22 -12.32 -5.32
C GLN A 33 4.30 -12.45 -3.81
N ALA A 34 5.06 -11.58 -3.15
CA ALA A 34 5.14 -11.58 -1.69
C ALA A 34 3.82 -11.24 -1.02
N ASN A 35 2.90 -10.58 -1.72
CA ASN A 35 1.54 -10.37 -1.19
C ASN A 35 0.86 -11.68 -0.82
N LEU A 36 1.17 -12.76 -1.54
CA LEU A 36 0.61 -14.08 -1.28
C LEU A 36 1.56 -14.97 -0.49
N LEU A 37 2.86 -14.89 -0.77
CA LEU A 37 3.85 -15.83 -0.24
C LEU A 37 4.47 -15.37 1.07
N GLU A 38 4.59 -14.07 1.27
CA GLU A 38 5.23 -13.49 2.45
C GLU A 38 4.49 -12.21 2.87
N PRO A 39 3.17 -12.29 3.15
CA PRO A 39 2.37 -11.10 3.44
C PRO A 39 2.89 -10.31 4.65
N ASP A 40 3.41 -10.98 5.67
CA ASP A 40 3.93 -10.30 6.84
C ASP A 40 5.12 -9.40 6.50
N GLY A 41 5.93 -9.79 5.53
CA GLY A 41 7.06 -8.97 5.07
C GLY A 41 6.58 -7.68 4.41
N ILE A 42 5.57 -7.77 3.57
CA ILE A 42 4.99 -6.60 2.90
C ILE A 42 4.31 -5.69 3.93
N LEU A 43 3.55 -6.28 4.85
CA LEU A 43 2.89 -5.54 5.92
C LEU A 43 3.91 -4.78 6.77
N ALA A 44 5.04 -5.40 7.08
CA ALA A 44 6.10 -4.77 7.87
C ALA A 44 6.69 -3.55 7.15
N VAL A 45 6.85 -3.62 5.83
CA VAL A 45 7.35 -2.48 5.05
C VAL A 45 6.35 -1.32 5.09
N HIS A 46 5.07 -1.61 4.87
CA HIS A 46 4.03 -0.58 4.96
C HIS A 46 4.04 0.10 6.33
N ARG A 47 4.11 -0.69 7.40
CA ARG A 47 4.14 -0.16 8.76
C ARG A 47 5.38 0.68 9.02
N ALA A 48 6.53 0.26 8.50
CA ALA A 48 7.77 1.01 8.67
C ALA A 48 7.69 2.40 8.03
N TYR A 49 7.12 2.50 6.83
CA TYR A 49 6.94 3.79 6.19
C TYR A 49 5.95 4.68 6.94
N LEU A 50 4.84 4.11 7.42
CA LEU A 50 3.86 4.88 8.19
C LEU A 50 4.44 5.35 9.52
N GLU A 51 5.19 4.51 10.21
CA GLU A 51 5.86 4.89 11.45
C GLU A 51 6.92 5.97 11.24
N ALA A 52 7.56 5.98 10.06
CA ALA A 52 8.52 7.00 9.69
C ALA A 52 7.87 8.34 9.32
N GLY A 53 6.55 8.39 9.23
CA GLY A 53 5.83 9.64 9.00
C GLY A 53 5.15 9.77 7.64
N ALA A 54 5.09 8.72 6.84
CA ALA A 54 4.36 8.77 5.57
C ALA A 54 2.87 9.04 5.81
N ASP A 55 2.31 9.93 5.02
CA ASP A 55 0.88 10.25 5.04
C ASP A 55 0.08 9.28 4.20
N ALA A 56 0.68 8.77 3.15
CA ALA A 56 0.05 7.87 2.19
C ALA A 56 1.02 6.76 1.82
N ILE A 57 0.48 5.57 1.65
CA ILE A 57 1.27 4.43 1.19
C ILE A 57 0.72 3.90 -0.12
N LYS A 58 1.61 3.35 -0.93
CA LYS A 58 1.28 2.75 -2.21
C LYS A 58 1.08 1.25 -2.00
N THR A 59 0.03 0.70 -2.58
CA THR A 59 -0.17 -0.75 -2.57
C THR A 59 0.97 -1.44 -3.34
N ASN A 60 1.31 -2.66 -2.95
CA ASN A 60 2.34 -3.43 -3.62
C ASN A 60 1.76 -4.09 -4.90
N THR A 61 1.50 -3.26 -5.91
CA THR A 61 0.79 -3.67 -7.13
C THR A 61 1.40 -3.10 -8.41
N PHE A 62 2.59 -2.54 -8.35
CA PHE A 62 3.17 -1.81 -9.47
C PHE A 62 3.34 -2.68 -10.72
N GLY A 63 3.79 -3.92 -10.57
CA GLY A 63 4.03 -4.83 -11.69
C GLY A 63 2.80 -5.61 -12.18
N LEU A 64 1.64 -5.44 -11.53
CA LEU A 64 0.48 -6.25 -11.85
C LEU A 64 -0.10 -6.02 -13.26
N PRO A 65 -0.14 -4.80 -13.80
CA PRO A 65 -0.60 -4.64 -15.18
C PRO A 65 0.21 -5.46 -16.19
N ARG A 66 1.52 -5.54 -16.01
CA ARG A 66 2.38 -6.36 -16.84
C ARG A 66 2.07 -7.84 -16.68
N MET A 67 1.83 -8.27 -15.44
CA MET A 67 1.48 -9.66 -15.15
C MET A 67 0.12 -10.05 -15.73
N ALA A 68 -0.85 -9.14 -15.65
CA ALA A 68 -2.16 -9.35 -16.25
C ALA A 68 -2.04 -9.47 -17.78
N ALA A 69 -1.26 -8.59 -18.41
CA ALA A 69 -1.02 -8.64 -19.85
C ALA A 69 -0.34 -9.94 -20.27
N ALA A 70 0.53 -10.50 -19.40
CA ALA A 70 1.18 -11.79 -19.62
C ALA A 70 0.30 -12.97 -19.23
N GLN A 71 -0.95 -12.73 -18.87
CA GLN A 71 -1.93 -13.76 -18.49
C GLN A 71 -1.51 -14.60 -17.28
N ASN A 72 -0.80 -13.98 -16.34
CA ASN A 72 -0.46 -14.65 -15.08
C ASN A 72 -1.77 -14.89 -14.30
N PRO A 73 -2.13 -16.16 -13.99
CA PRO A 73 -3.42 -16.46 -13.38
C PRO A 73 -3.56 -15.95 -11.94
N MET A 74 -2.46 -15.57 -11.31
CA MET A 74 -2.47 -15.12 -9.91
C MET A 74 -2.51 -13.60 -9.76
N TRP A 75 -2.56 -12.84 -10.86
CA TRP A 75 -2.46 -11.39 -10.78
C TRP A 75 -3.60 -10.76 -9.95
N GLU A 76 -4.83 -11.29 -10.09
CA GLU A 76 -5.96 -10.77 -9.34
C GLU A 76 -5.82 -11.04 -7.84
N ALA A 77 -5.36 -12.24 -7.48
CA ALA A 77 -5.12 -12.58 -6.08
C ALA A 77 -4.03 -11.70 -5.48
N MET A 78 -2.98 -11.42 -6.23
CA MET A 78 -1.92 -10.52 -5.79
C MET A 78 -2.43 -9.10 -5.60
N ALA A 79 -3.30 -8.63 -6.50
CA ALA A 79 -3.91 -7.30 -6.38
C ALA A 79 -4.77 -7.20 -5.12
N ASP A 80 -5.61 -8.18 -4.89
CA ASP A 80 -6.53 -8.23 -3.77
C ASP A 80 -5.78 -8.24 -2.44
N GLU A 81 -4.80 -9.11 -2.32
CA GLU A 81 -3.99 -9.19 -1.10
C GLU A 81 -3.12 -7.94 -0.92
N GLY A 82 -2.60 -7.38 -2.00
CA GLY A 82 -1.85 -6.13 -1.94
C GLY A 82 -2.67 -4.98 -1.38
N TRP A 83 -3.91 -4.86 -1.81
CA TRP A 83 -4.86 -3.88 -1.27
C TRP A 83 -5.13 -4.13 0.22
N LYS A 84 -5.44 -5.38 0.58
CA LYS A 84 -5.76 -5.74 1.97
C LYS A 84 -4.61 -5.44 2.92
N LEU A 85 -3.38 -5.74 2.50
CA LEU A 85 -2.21 -5.50 3.35
C LEU A 85 -1.98 -4.01 3.59
N ALA A 86 -2.09 -3.20 2.55
CA ALA A 86 -1.94 -1.76 2.69
C ALA A 86 -3.03 -1.19 3.59
N LYS A 87 -4.27 -1.60 3.38
CA LYS A 87 -5.41 -1.18 4.20
C LYS A 87 -5.24 -1.58 5.67
N GLN A 88 -4.76 -2.80 5.90
CA GLN A 88 -4.52 -3.29 7.27
C GLN A 88 -3.44 -2.46 7.97
N ALA A 89 -2.35 -2.14 7.29
CA ALA A 89 -1.29 -1.31 7.85
C ALA A 89 -1.79 0.10 8.17
N ALA A 90 -2.50 0.70 7.24
CA ALA A 90 -3.02 2.06 7.40
C ALA A 90 -4.07 2.15 8.50
N ALA A 91 -4.98 1.17 8.58
CA ALA A 91 -6.00 1.14 9.63
C ALA A 91 -5.38 1.04 11.03
N LYS A 92 -4.36 0.22 11.19
CA LYS A 92 -3.67 0.07 12.47
C LYS A 92 -2.98 1.37 12.90
N THR A 93 -2.36 2.08 11.97
CA THR A 93 -1.71 3.35 12.25
C THR A 93 -2.73 4.41 12.63
N SER A 94 -3.82 4.51 11.89
CA SER A 94 -4.91 5.42 12.19
C SER A 94 -5.55 5.14 13.54
N ALA A 95 -5.67 3.88 13.92
CA ALA A 95 -6.24 3.49 15.21
C ALA A 95 -5.43 4.02 16.39
N ALA A 96 -4.14 4.25 16.22
CA ALA A 96 -3.29 4.80 17.26
C ALA A 96 -3.45 6.31 17.42
N GLU A 97 -3.96 7.01 16.40
CA GLU A 97 -3.96 8.46 16.33
C GLU A 97 -5.36 9.08 16.27
N SER A 98 -6.37 8.33 15.90
CA SER A 98 -7.69 8.86 15.58
C SER A 98 -8.79 8.16 16.37
N THR A 99 -9.87 8.91 16.64
CA THR A 99 -11.10 8.35 17.22
C THR A 99 -11.92 7.57 16.16
N ASP A 100 -11.66 7.81 14.89
CA ASP A 100 -12.26 7.06 13.78
C ASP A 100 -11.15 6.50 12.91
N PRO A 101 -10.54 5.38 13.34
CA PRO A 101 -9.34 4.88 12.69
C PRO A 101 -9.54 4.33 11.28
N THR A 102 -10.76 3.96 10.92
CA THR A 102 -10.98 3.29 9.65
C THR A 102 -11.16 4.25 8.48
N SER A 103 -11.79 5.41 8.70
CA SER A 103 -12.14 6.28 7.59
C SER A 103 -10.94 7.00 6.96
N ASP A 104 -10.04 7.53 7.77
CA ASP A 104 -8.87 8.25 7.27
C ASP A 104 -7.91 7.31 6.53
N ALA A 105 -7.68 6.13 7.11
CA ALA A 105 -6.81 5.13 6.51
C ALA A 105 -7.37 4.62 5.19
N ASP A 106 -8.65 4.29 5.15
CA ASP A 106 -9.31 3.82 3.94
C ASP A 106 -9.26 4.87 2.82
N GLY A 107 -9.44 6.13 3.17
CA GLY A 107 -9.39 7.21 2.21
C GLY A 107 -8.05 7.38 1.54
N VAL A 108 -6.97 7.30 2.32
CA VAL A 108 -5.61 7.42 1.78
C VAL A 108 -5.24 6.25 0.87
N VAL A 109 -5.48 5.03 1.33
CA VAL A 109 -5.17 3.83 0.54
C VAL A 109 -6.00 3.80 -0.74
N LYS A 110 -7.30 4.10 -0.63
CA LYS A 110 -8.20 4.13 -1.78
C LYS A 110 -7.76 5.15 -2.83
N MET A 111 -7.38 6.35 -2.38
CA MET A 111 -6.91 7.39 -3.29
C MET A 111 -5.76 6.88 -4.16
N TYR A 112 -4.75 6.27 -3.53
CA TYR A 112 -3.61 5.77 -4.28
C TYR A 112 -4.01 4.66 -5.25
N THR A 113 -4.85 3.73 -4.80
CA THR A 113 -5.29 2.62 -5.65
C THR A 113 -6.03 3.11 -6.88
N GLU A 114 -6.90 4.10 -6.74
CA GLU A 114 -7.62 4.68 -7.87
C GLU A 114 -6.68 5.32 -8.89
N PHE A 115 -5.66 6.04 -8.44
CA PHE A 115 -4.65 6.60 -9.31
C PHE A 115 -3.76 5.52 -9.93
N GLY A 116 -3.37 4.54 -9.15
CA GLY A 116 -2.53 3.46 -9.63
C GLY A 116 -3.22 2.53 -10.62
N ALA A 117 -4.52 2.40 -10.55
CA ALA A 117 -5.30 1.57 -11.46
C ALA A 117 -5.54 2.25 -12.82
N ALA A 118 -5.40 3.56 -12.86
CA ALA A 118 -5.54 4.32 -14.10
C ALA A 118 -4.34 4.14 -15.00
#